data_3c991a21f70ef5685a15d7c6102abc66
#
_entry.id   3c991a21f70ef5685a15d7c6102abc66
#
_cell.length_a   1.000
_cell.length_b   1.000
_cell.length_c   1.000
_cell.angle_alpha   90.00
_cell.angle_beta   90.00
_cell.angle_gamma   90.00
#
_symmetry.space_group_name_H-M   'P 1'
#
loop_
_entity.id
_entity.type
_entity.pdbx_description
1 polymer ?
#
loop_
_entity_poly.entity_id
_entity_poly.type
_entity_poly.pdbx_seq_one_letter_code
_entity_poly.pdbx_strand_id
1 'polypeptide(L)'
;MHLIRASLRYVNYRDLKKVTSALRPIYTAENADQAAVELERFDTEWGQRYPAAVMAWRHAWEHVTPFLALPEELRRAVYTTNTIEGLHRQIRKAIKTRGHFPDQQAATKLIYLAIIKADSKWQRNRTWSAPRAALKIHFGDRYPG
;
A
#
# COMPACT_ATOMS: atom_id res chain seq x y z
N MET A 1 -0.58 2.52 -2.53
CA MET A 1 -1.87 2.72 -1.84
C MET A 1 -2.37 4.17 -1.87
N HIS A 2 -1.51 5.18 -1.75
CA HIS A 2 -1.95 6.58 -1.82
C HIS A 2 -2.56 6.95 -3.17
N LEU A 3 -2.01 6.46 -4.29
CA LEU A 3 -2.53 6.73 -5.62
C LEU A 3 -3.96 6.23 -5.80
N ILE A 4 -4.25 4.98 -5.38
CA ILE A 4 -5.62 4.43 -5.44
C ILE A 4 -6.59 5.30 -4.65
N ARG A 5 -6.23 5.73 -3.44
CA ARG A 5 -7.08 6.64 -2.64
C ARG A 5 -7.25 7.99 -3.31
N ALA A 6 -6.20 8.54 -3.93
CA ALA A 6 -6.27 9.79 -4.67
C ALA A 6 -7.23 9.68 -5.86
N SER A 7 -7.13 8.59 -6.64
CA SER A 7 -8.02 8.33 -7.78
C SER A 7 -9.50 8.24 -7.37
N LEU A 8 -9.76 7.65 -6.19
CA LEU A 8 -11.14 7.45 -5.71
C LEU A 8 -11.74 8.68 -5.03
N ARG A 9 -10.94 9.73 -4.79
CA ARG A 9 -11.38 10.94 -4.07
C ARG A 9 -12.55 11.67 -4.75
N TYR A 10 -12.61 11.58 -6.07
CA TYR A 10 -13.62 12.25 -6.91
C TYR A 10 -14.68 11.29 -7.43
N VAL A 11 -14.66 10.03 -6.99
CA VAL A 11 -15.60 9.00 -7.42
C VAL A 11 -16.83 8.97 -6.52
N ASN A 12 -18.01 8.93 -7.15
CA ASN A 12 -19.28 8.84 -6.44
C ASN A 12 -19.36 7.55 -5.61
N TYR A 13 -19.93 7.61 -4.42
CA TYR A 13 -20.06 6.44 -3.52
C TYR A 13 -20.69 5.22 -4.20
N ARG A 14 -21.68 5.43 -5.06
CA ARG A 14 -22.36 4.36 -5.82
C ARG A 14 -21.43 3.59 -6.75
N ASP A 15 -20.42 4.26 -7.31
CA ASP A 15 -19.49 3.68 -8.27
C ASP A 15 -18.17 3.27 -7.64
N LEU A 16 -17.94 3.64 -6.38
CA LEU A 16 -16.67 3.45 -5.69
C LEU A 16 -16.16 2.00 -5.77
N LYS A 17 -17.03 1.02 -5.54
CA LYS A 17 -16.68 -0.40 -5.59
C LYS A 17 -16.32 -0.84 -7.01
N LYS A 18 -17.07 -0.38 -8.00
CA LYS A 18 -16.85 -0.72 -9.43
C LYS A 18 -15.54 -0.12 -9.92
N VAL A 19 -15.32 1.18 -9.68
CA VAL A 19 -14.10 1.89 -10.06
C VAL A 19 -12.88 1.29 -9.36
N THR A 20 -12.99 0.95 -8.06
CA THR A 20 -11.91 0.26 -7.33
C THR A 20 -11.56 -1.08 -7.97
N SER A 21 -12.56 -1.86 -8.38
CA SER A 21 -12.35 -3.13 -9.07
C SER A 21 -11.71 -2.95 -10.45
N ALA A 22 -12.14 -1.92 -11.20
CA ALA A 22 -11.60 -1.61 -12.52
C ALA A 22 -10.15 -1.07 -12.48
N LEU A 23 -9.73 -0.44 -11.38
CA LEU A 23 -8.34 -0.02 -11.17
C LEU A 23 -7.39 -1.19 -10.84
N ARG A 24 -7.92 -2.31 -10.34
CA ARG A 24 -7.10 -3.42 -9.87
C ARG A 24 -6.17 -4.01 -10.94
N PRO A 25 -6.63 -4.30 -12.18
CA PRO A 25 -5.77 -4.83 -13.22
C PRO A 25 -4.53 -3.98 -13.49
N ILE A 26 -4.63 -2.65 -13.40
CA ILE A 26 -3.52 -1.72 -13.66
C ILE A 26 -2.33 -2.00 -12.72
N TYR A 27 -2.58 -2.08 -11.42
CA TYR A 27 -1.49 -2.24 -10.44
C TYR A 27 -1.14 -3.69 -10.13
N THR A 28 -1.92 -4.67 -10.62
CA THR A 28 -1.61 -6.10 -10.54
C THR A 28 -1.06 -6.65 -11.84
N ALA A 29 -0.92 -5.85 -12.88
CA ALA A 29 -0.35 -6.23 -14.16
C ALA A 29 1.06 -6.85 -14.01
N GLU A 30 1.42 -7.74 -14.90
CA GLU A 30 2.72 -8.42 -14.86
C GLU A 30 3.89 -7.46 -15.15
N ASN A 31 3.64 -6.49 -16.04
CA ASN A 31 4.64 -5.51 -16.48
C ASN A 31 3.99 -4.15 -16.80
N ALA A 32 4.82 -3.17 -17.13
CA ALA A 32 4.38 -1.81 -17.43
C ALA A 32 3.52 -1.72 -18.70
N ASP A 33 3.81 -2.52 -19.71
CA ASP A 33 3.08 -2.50 -20.99
C ASP A 33 1.64 -3.00 -20.80
N GLN A 34 1.49 -4.10 -20.07
CA GLN A 34 0.17 -4.61 -19.72
C GLN A 34 -0.59 -3.63 -18.82
N ALA A 35 0.09 -3.01 -17.85
CA ALA A 35 -0.53 -1.99 -17.03
C ALA A 35 -1.01 -0.77 -17.84
N ALA A 36 -0.28 -0.39 -18.91
CA ALA A 36 -0.69 0.68 -19.80
C ALA A 36 -1.97 0.31 -20.56
N VAL A 37 -2.06 -0.91 -21.07
CA VAL A 37 -3.29 -1.42 -21.75
C VAL A 37 -4.48 -1.38 -20.78
N GLU A 38 -4.29 -1.80 -19.53
CA GLU A 38 -5.36 -1.77 -18.54
C GLU A 38 -5.74 -0.34 -18.12
N LEU A 39 -4.80 0.61 -18.15
CA LEU A 39 -5.10 2.03 -17.91
C LEU A 39 -5.95 2.63 -19.06
N GLU A 40 -5.63 2.31 -20.32
CA GLU A 40 -6.44 2.73 -21.47
C GLU A 40 -7.84 2.11 -21.44
N ARG A 41 -7.96 0.85 -21.02
CA ARG A 41 -9.25 0.21 -20.81
C ARG A 41 -10.06 0.92 -19.71
N PHE A 42 -9.40 1.25 -18.63
CA PHE A 42 -10.02 2.03 -17.53
C PHE A 42 -10.46 3.41 -18.02
N ASP A 43 -9.65 4.10 -18.83
CA ASP A 43 -9.99 5.40 -19.41
C ASP A 43 -11.22 5.29 -20.35
N THR A 44 -11.27 4.27 -21.20
CA THR A 44 -12.41 4.02 -22.09
C THR A 44 -13.71 3.81 -21.31
N GLU A 45 -13.67 3.07 -20.21
CA GLU A 45 -14.87 2.74 -19.41
C GLU A 45 -15.29 3.88 -18.47
N TRP A 46 -14.32 4.55 -17.84
CA TRP A 46 -14.56 5.47 -16.72
C TRP A 46 -14.06 6.89 -16.97
N GLY A 47 -13.22 7.12 -17.99
CA GLY A 47 -12.55 8.40 -18.23
C GLY A 47 -13.50 9.55 -18.48
N GLN A 48 -14.56 9.33 -19.23
CA GLN A 48 -15.58 10.34 -19.49
C GLN A 48 -16.28 10.79 -18.19
N ARG A 49 -16.53 9.85 -17.29
CA ARG A 49 -17.25 10.11 -16.04
C ARG A 49 -16.33 10.55 -14.89
N TYR A 50 -15.11 10.03 -14.86
CA TYR A 50 -14.12 10.29 -13.80
C TYR A 50 -12.73 10.65 -14.36
N PRO A 51 -12.63 11.73 -15.18
CA PRO A 51 -11.35 12.09 -15.82
C PRO A 51 -10.24 12.36 -14.80
N ALA A 52 -10.58 12.90 -13.63
CA ALA A 52 -9.61 13.14 -12.56
C ALA A 52 -8.97 11.84 -12.03
N ALA A 53 -9.70 10.72 -12.04
CA ALA A 53 -9.14 9.42 -11.65
C ALA A 53 -8.10 8.95 -12.67
N VAL A 54 -8.40 9.06 -13.97
CA VAL A 54 -7.45 8.72 -15.05
C VAL A 54 -6.21 9.61 -15.01
N MET A 55 -6.41 10.94 -14.88
CA MET A 55 -5.31 11.90 -14.80
C MET A 55 -4.37 11.62 -13.63
N ALA A 56 -4.91 11.21 -12.47
CA ALA A 56 -4.08 10.85 -11.32
C ALA A 56 -3.12 9.68 -11.64
N TRP A 57 -3.55 8.69 -12.43
CA TRP A 57 -2.69 7.58 -12.87
C TRP A 57 -1.70 8.01 -13.94
N ARG A 58 -2.14 8.79 -14.94
CA ARG A 58 -1.25 9.30 -15.99
C ARG A 58 -0.13 10.17 -15.41
N HIS A 59 -0.44 11.08 -14.47
CA HIS A 59 0.58 11.92 -13.81
C HIS A 59 1.54 11.12 -12.92
N ALA A 60 1.07 10.03 -12.31
CA ALA A 60 1.90 9.19 -11.45
C ALA A 60 2.63 8.07 -12.22
N TRP A 61 2.48 7.98 -13.55
CA TRP A 61 2.90 6.83 -14.34
C TRP A 61 4.37 6.50 -14.17
N GLU A 62 5.25 7.48 -14.29
CA GLU A 62 6.70 7.32 -14.14
C GLU A 62 7.10 6.83 -12.73
N HIS A 63 6.25 7.07 -11.73
CA HIS A 63 6.48 6.62 -10.35
C HIS A 63 5.91 5.22 -10.09
N VAL A 64 4.96 4.79 -10.89
CA VAL A 64 4.32 3.47 -10.76
C VAL A 64 5.05 2.41 -11.58
N THR A 65 5.55 2.74 -12.77
CA THR A 65 6.24 1.80 -13.66
C THR A 65 7.44 1.09 -13.04
N PRO A 66 8.33 1.74 -12.25
CA PRO A 66 9.42 1.05 -11.58
C PRO A 66 8.95 -0.04 -10.59
N PHE A 67 7.78 0.19 -9.97
CA PHE A 67 7.19 -0.79 -9.08
C PHE A 67 6.73 -2.06 -9.83
N LEU A 68 6.21 -1.90 -11.04
CA LEU A 68 5.77 -3.02 -11.88
C LEU A 68 6.94 -3.85 -12.42
N ALA A 69 8.15 -3.29 -12.46
CA ALA A 69 9.37 -4.03 -12.79
C ALA A 69 9.85 -4.97 -11.66
N LEU A 70 9.31 -4.84 -10.45
CA LEU A 70 9.68 -5.71 -9.34
C LEU A 70 9.03 -7.10 -9.49
N PRO A 71 9.72 -8.20 -9.11
CA PRO A 71 9.12 -9.52 -8.98
C PRO A 71 7.85 -9.53 -8.13
N GLU A 72 6.91 -10.42 -8.45
CA GLU A 72 5.60 -10.48 -7.78
C GLU A 72 5.72 -10.61 -6.25
N GLU A 73 6.67 -11.40 -5.77
CA GLU A 73 6.94 -11.61 -4.33
C GLU A 73 7.32 -10.29 -3.64
N LEU A 74 8.12 -9.45 -4.32
CA LEU A 74 8.50 -8.14 -3.81
C LEU A 74 7.33 -7.15 -3.89
N ARG A 75 6.58 -7.14 -4.98
CA ARG A 75 5.36 -6.32 -5.09
C ARG A 75 4.38 -6.66 -3.98
N ARG A 76 4.18 -7.95 -3.70
CA ARG A 76 3.32 -8.43 -2.61
C ARG A 76 3.81 -7.97 -1.24
N ALA A 77 5.12 -8.00 -0.99
CA ALA A 77 5.72 -7.48 0.25
C ALA A 77 5.50 -5.96 0.40
N VAL A 78 5.66 -5.18 -0.68
CA VAL A 78 5.41 -3.72 -0.68
C VAL A 78 3.93 -3.40 -0.49
N TYR A 79 3.00 -4.18 -1.05
CA TYR A 79 1.57 -4.02 -0.77
C TYR A 79 1.21 -4.29 0.69
N THR A 80 1.97 -5.13 1.38
CA THR A 80 1.77 -5.40 2.81
C THR A 80 2.35 -4.34 3.74
N THR A 81 2.84 -3.18 3.24
CA THR A 81 3.15 -1.98 4.07
C THR A 81 1.96 -1.51 4.92
N ASN A 82 0.81 -2.09 4.73
CA ASN A 82 -0.29 -2.10 5.71
C ASN A 82 0.15 -2.50 7.13
N THR A 83 1.31 -3.12 7.28
CA THR A 83 1.86 -3.48 8.58
C THR A 83 2.26 -2.24 9.38
N ILE A 84 2.98 -1.28 8.77
CA ILE A 84 3.37 -0.02 9.42
C ILE A 84 2.13 0.85 9.66
N GLU A 85 1.25 0.96 8.67
CA GLU A 85 -0.03 1.66 8.82
C GLU A 85 -0.90 1.00 9.92
N GLY A 86 -0.90 -0.33 9.99
CA GLY A 86 -1.58 -1.11 11.02
C GLY A 86 -1.02 -0.82 12.42
N LEU A 87 0.32 -0.73 12.55
CA LEU A 87 0.97 -0.34 13.79
C LEU A 87 0.59 1.08 14.19
N HIS A 88 0.73 2.04 13.27
CA HIS A 88 0.33 3.43 13.53
C HIS A 88 -1.13 3.54 13.94
N ARG A 89 -2.03 2.76 13.34
CA ARG A 89 -3.44 2.72 13.71
C ARG A 89 -3.64 2.20 15.14
N GLN A 90 -2.92 1.15 15.53
CA GLN A 90 -2.98 0.60 16.89
C GLN A 90 -2.46 1.60 17.93
N ILE A 91 -1.31 2.24 17.65
CA ILE A 91 -0.75 3.28 18.50
C ILE A 91 -1.73 4.44 18.65
N ARG A 92 -2.25 4.98 17.55
CA ARG A 92 -3.24 6.08 17.56
C ARG A 92 -4.50 5.69 18.34
N LYS A 93 -4.98 4.44 18.19
CA LYS A 93 -6.13 3.95 18.96
C LYS A 93 -5.82 3.93 20.45
N ALA A 94 -4.66 3.42 20.85
CA ALA A 94 -4.25 3.38 22.25
C ALA A 94 -4.14 4.79 22.86
N ILE A 95 -3.53 5.74 22.14
CA ILE A 95 -3.42 7.14 22.54
C ILE A 95 -4.80 7.77 22.69
N LYS A 96 -5.66 7.61 21.68
CA LYS A 96 -7.03 8.19 21.69
C LYS A 96 -7.89 7.62 22.82
N THR A 97 -7.76 6.32 23.11
CA THR A 97 -8.53 5.68 24.19
C THR A 97 -8.10 6.20 25.57
N ARG A 98 -6.82 6.51 25.75
CA ARG A 98 -6.31 7.07 27.02
C ARG A 98 -6.72 8.54 27.22
N GLY A 99 -6.77 9.33 26.13
CA GLY A 99 -7.19 10.72 26.10
C GLY A 99 -6.13 11.69 26.61
N HIS A 100 -5.70 11.58 27.87
CA HIS A 100 -4.74 12.47 28.51
C HIS A 100 -3.54 11.71 29.11
N PHE A 101 -2.37 12.32 29.05
CA PHE A 101 -1.14 11.81 29.66
C PHE A 101 -0.65 12.78 30.74
N PRO A 102 -0.41 12.31 31.96
CA PRO A 102 0.12 13.15 33.03
C PRO A 102 1.55 13.65 32.76
N ASP A 103 2.35 12.82 32.05
CA ASP A 103 3.74 13.10 31.72
C ASP A 103 4.20 12.35 30.46
N GLN A 104 5.42 12.66 30.01
CA GLN A 104 6.04 12.03 28.85
C GLN A 104 6.33 10.54 29.07
N GLN A 105 6.64 10.13 30.30
CA GLN A 105 6.93 8.72 30.59
C GLN A 105 5.69 7.85 30.42
N ALA A 106 4.54 8.34 30.85
CA ALA A 106 3.26 7.66 30.67
C ALA A 106 2.92 7.47 29.18
N ALA A 107 3.18 8.48 28.35
CA ALA A 107 2.99 8.41 26.90
C ALA A 107 3.96 7.36 26.27
N THR A 108 5.25 7.41 26.62
CA THR A 108 6.26 6.48 26.14
C THR A 108 5.92 5.04 26.52
N LYS A 109 5.52 4.80 27.78
CA LYS A 109 5.12 3.48 28.26
C LYS A 109 3.91 2.92 27.49
N LEU A 110 2.92 3.74 27.21
CA LEU A 110 1.76 3.31 26.43
C LEU A 110 2.14 2.93 25.00
N ILE A 111 2.97 3.75 24.34
CA ILE A 111 3.45 3.49 22.98
C ILE A 111 4.25 2.19 22.95
N TYR A 112 5.17 2.00 23.90
CA TYR A 112 5.96 0.79 24.05
C TYR A 112 5.07 -0.45 24.17
N LEU A 113 4.08 -0.43 25.06
CA LEU A 113 3.14 -1.55 25.24
C LEU A 113 2.31 -1.83 23.99
N ALA A 114 1.93 -0.78 23.25
CA ALA A 114 1.20 -0.94 21.98
C ALA A 114 2.08 -1.60 20.91
N ILE A 115 3.38 -1.28 20.87
CA ILE A 115 4.37 -1.90 19.95
C ILE A 115 4.56 -3.38 20.30
N ILE A 116 4.82 -3.71 21.57
CA ILE A 116 4.99 -5.11 22.04
C ILE A 116 3.76 -5.96 21.70
N LYS A 117 2.56 -5.42 21.94
CA LYS A 117 1.30 -6.10 21.58
C LYS A 117 1.14 -6.30 20.07
N ALA A 118 1.63 -5.37 19.27
CA ALA A 118 1.62 -5.50 17.81
C ALA A 118 2.62 -6.57 17.35
N ASP A 119 3.85 -6.54 17.91
CA ASP A 119 4.93 -7.46 17.56
C ASP A 119 4.56 -8.93 17.79
N SER A 120 3.92 -9.25 18.91
CA SER A 120 3.45 -10.61 19.20
C SER A 120 2.49 -11.18 18.15
N LYS A 121 1.74 -10.31 17.45
CA LYS A 121 0.87 -10.70 16.33
C LYS A 121 1.63 -10.81 15.01
N TRP A 122 2.70 -10.05 14.84
CA TRP A 122 3.49 -10.03 13.62
C TRP A 122 4.34 -11.29 13.45
N GLN A 123 4.90 -11.82 14.52
CA GLN A 123 5.74 -13.02 14.47
C GLN A 123 4.99 -14.27 13.99
N ARG A 124 3.67 -14.35 14.20
CA ARG A 124 2.87 -15.52 13.84
C ARG A 124 2.53 -15.68 12.35
N ASN A 125 2.62 -14.62 11.53
CA ASN A 125 2.04 -14.60 10.18
C ASN A 125 3.03 -14.38 9.04
N ARG A 126 4.37 -14.59 9.22
CA ARG A 126 5.35 -14.18 8.22
C ARG A 126 6.27 -15.29 7.76
N THR A 127 5.98 -15.80 6.60
CA THR A 127 6.98 -16.43 5.74
C THR A 127 7.69 -15.35 4.93
N TRP A 128 8.78 -14.78 5.48
CA TRP A 128 9.65 -13.84 4.77
C TRP A 128 10.67 -14.55 3.85
N SER A 129 10.66 -15.87 3.79
CA SER A 129 11.62 -16.66 3.00
C SER A 129 11.59 -16.29 1.50
N ALA A 130 10.42 -16.28 0.89
CA ALA A 130 10.28 -15.95 -0.53
C ALA A 130 10.62 -14.46 -0.83
N PRO A 131 10.08 -13.45 -0.12
CA PRO A 131 10.50 -12.06 -0.30
C PRO A 131 12.00 -11.82 -0.06
N ARG A 132 12.62 -12.46 0.94
CA ARG A 132 14.09 -12.33 1.17
C ARG A 132 14.89 -12.90 0.03
N ALA A 133 14.53 -14.07 -0.47
CA ALA A 133 15.19 -14.66 -1.64
C ALA A 133 15.07 -13.76 -2.87
N ALA A 134 13.87 -13.24 -3.14
CA ALA A 134 13.64 -12.32 -4.24
C ALA A 134 14.41 -11.00 -4.09
N LEU A 135 14.52 -10.43 -2.87
CA LEU A 135 15.34 -9.26 -2.58
C LEU A 135 16.81 -9.52 -2.86
N LYS A 136 17.33 -10.67 -2.38
CA LYS A 136 18.74 -11.06 -2.60
C LYS A 136 19.05 -11.23 -4.08
N ILE A 137 18.17 -11.85 -4.84
CA ILE A 137 18.33 -12.03 -6.30
C ILE A 137 18.27 -10.67 -7.01
N HIS A 138 17.29 -9.83 -6.67
CA HIS A 138 17.06 -8.56 -7.37
C HIS A 138 18.11 -7.49 -7.05
N PHE A 139 18.58 -7.43 -5.82
CA PHE A 139 19.54 -6.40 -5.37
C PHE A 139 20.99 -6.90 -5.31
N GLY A 140 21.24 -8.22 -5.38
CA GLY A 140 22.57 -8.80 -5.35
C GLY A 140 23.40 -8.29 -4.17
N ASP A 141 24.60 -7.77 -4.45
CA ASP A 141 25.54 -7.28 -3.43
C ASP A 141 25.03 -6.04 -2.65
N ARG A 142 23.99 -5.37 -3.14
CA ARG A 142 23.35 -4.24 -2.43
C ARG A 142 22.39 -4.70 -1.33
N TYR A 143 22.09 -6.00 -1.25
CA TYR A 143 21.23 -6.52 -0.21
C TYR A 143 22.06 -6.79 1.06
N PRO A 144 21.83 -6.09 2.18
CA PRO A 144 22.48 -6.37 3.43
C PRO A 144 22.07 -7.76 3.91
N GLY A 145 23.04 -8.64 4.11
CA GLY A 145 22.86 -10.03 4.53
C GLY A 145 22.26 -10.21 5.92
#